data_acbaea40d67f7f0d15a5d2c1ceb19728
#
_entry.id   acbaea40d67f7f0d15a5d2c1ceb19728
#
_cell.length_a   1.000
_cell.length_b   1.000
_cell.length_c   1.000
_cell.angle_alpha   90.00
_cell.angle_beta   90.00
_cell.angle_gamma   90.00
#
_symmetry.space_group_name_H-M   'P 1'
#
loop_
_entity.id
_entity.type
_entity.pdbx_description
1 polymer ?
#
loop_
_entity_poly.entity_id
_entity_poly.type
_entity_poly.pdbx_seq_one_letter_code
_entity_poly.pdbx_strand_id
1 'polypeptide(L)'
;GKKVIIYKNDEENRKKFEKKFKVTPITLERLKPYLIGNVVMNESDVNVKLLIDIGNSDSIWLFQNISDQIKVPPKNFDDFLGKGFSGDVEGKRARVPEFSFDRYDFKFPIVAFPDSSSIKSVRMVKNRVGSVGGEIMKRFSVIFDYKNEKLYLKKNSYFKDPFTYNKSGVEIKHNGLQWVQETVTLETVPLS
;
A
#
# COMPACT_ATOMS: atom_id res chain seq x y z
N GLY A 1 -8.24 -8.99 -3.43
CA GLY A 1 -8.83 -10.28 -3.04
C GLY A 1 -10.19 -10.07 -2.42
N LYS A 2 -11.11 -10.99 -2.71
CA LYS A 2 -12.50 -10.90 -2.20
C LYS A 2 -12.70 -11.65 -0.88
N LYS A 3 -11.65 -12.21 -0.30
CA LYS A 3 -11.76 -13.07 0.89
C LYS A 3 -10.64 -12.79 1.87
N VAL A 4 -11.01 -12.54 3.12
CA VAL A 4 -10.12 -12.49 4.28
C VAL A 4 -10.32 -13.77 5.08
N ILE A 5 -9.23 -14.42 5.48
CA ILE A 5 -9.26 -15.64 6.29
C ILE A 5 -8.39 -15.40 7.52
N ILE A 6 -8.94 -15.69 8.68
CA ILE A 6 -8.22 -15.62 9.94
C ILE A 6 -7.83 -17.04 10.35
N TYR A 7 -6.55 -17.25 10.62
CA TYR A 7 -6.01 -18.52 11.07
C TYR A 7 -5.56 -18.42 12.53
N LYS A 8 -5.67 -19.52 13.25
CA LYS A 8 -5.02 -19.66 14.55
C LYS A 8 -3.49 -19.56 14.35
N ASN A 9 -2.83 -18.76 15.17
CA ASN A 9 -1.38 -18.61 15.10
C ASN A 9 -0.68 -19.70 15.91
N ASP A 10 -0.67 -20.91 15.39
CA ASP A 10 0.00 -22.07 15.95
C ASP A 10 1.09 -22.62 15.02
N GLU A 11 1.86 -23.56 15.52
CA GLU A 11 2.99 -24.15 14.81
C GLU A 11 2.56 -24.96 13.58
N GLU A 12 1.42 -25.61 13.65
CA GLU A 12 0.87 -26.42 12.55
C GLU A 12 0.58 -25.53 11.33
N ASN A 13 -0.15 -24.44 11.53
CA ASN A 13 -0.45 -23.48 10.45
C ASN A 13 0.81 -22.83 9.91
N ARG A 14 1.77 -22.44 10.77
CA ARG A 14 3.04 -21.86 10.32
C ARG A 14 3.81 -22.84 9.43
N LYS A 15 3.98 -24.10 9.84
CA LYS A 15 4.62 -25.14 9.00
C LYS A 15 3.90 -25.35 7.67
N LYS A 16 2.58 -25.27 7.66
CA LYS A 16 1.74 -25.38 6.45
C LYS A 16 1.97 -24.19 5.51
N PHE A 17 2.10 -22.98 6.06
CA PHE A 17 2.35 -21.78 5.25
C PHE A 17 3.77 -21.78 4.69
N GLU A 18 4.78 -22.14 5.47
CA GLU A 18 6.20 -22.20 5.04
C GLU A 18 6.42 -23.16 3.88
N LYS A 19 5.60 -24.24 3.78
CA LYS A 19 5.64 -25.15 2.62
C LYS A 19 5.10 -24.54 1.33
N LYS A 20 4.20 -23.55 1.41
CA LYS A 20 3.45 -23.04 0.25
C LYS A 20 3.79 -21.60 -0.11
N PHE A 21 4.34 -20.86 0.82
CA PHE A 21 4.65 -19.43 0.70
C PHE A 21 6.13 -19.21 0.97
N LYS A 22 6.64 -18.08 0.53
CA LYS A 22 7.96 -17.59 0.93
C LYS A 22 7.80 -16.62 2.09
N VAL A 23 8.67 -16.78 3.06
CA VAL A 23 8.71 -15.92 4.25
C VAL A 23 9.54 -14.68 3.92
N THR A 24 8.99 -13.51 4.19
CA THR A 24 9.66 -12.21 4.13
C THR A 24 9.62 -11.61 5.53
N PRO A 25 10.75 -11.20 6.11
CA PRO A 25 10.77 -10.54 7.41
C PRO A 25 10.13 -9.15 7.33
N ILE A 26 9.42 -8.79 8.38
CA ILE A 26 8.89 -7.44 8.59
C ILE A 26 9.25 -6.98 9.99
N THR A 27 9.10 -5.70 10.28
CA THR A 27 9.20 -5.17 11.64
C THR A 27 7.88 -4.57 12.07
N LEU A 28 7.55 -4.69 13.35
CA LEU A 28 6.38 -4.05 13.91
C LEU A 28 6.77 -2.86 14.77
N GLU A 29 6.25 -1.69 14.43
CA GLU A 29 6.36 -0.50 15.26
C GLU A 29 4.98 0.06 15.55
N ARG A 30 4.61 0.15 16.83
CA ARG A 30 3.27 0.58 17.26
C ARG A 30 2.15 -0.19 16.53
N LEU A 31 2.30 -1.51 16.43
CA LEU A 31 1.38 -2.45 15.76
C LEU A 31 1.24 -2.22 14.25
N LYS A 32 2.12 -1.47 13.63
CA LYS A 32 2.14 -1.24 12.18
C LYS A 32 3.29 -2.02 11.54
N PRO A 33 3.03 -2.74 10.43
CA PRO A 33 4.05 -3.55 9.76
C PRO A 33 4.90 -2.70 8.81
N TYR A 34 6.20 -2.89 8.87
CA TYR A 34 7.17 -2.24 7.99
C TYR A 34 8.02 -3.27 7.28
N LEU A 35 8.35 -3.00 6.02
CA LEU A 35 9.36 -3.73 5.28
C LEU A 35 10.53 -2.81 4.91
N ILE A 36 11.69 -3.44 4.67
CA ILE A 36 12.85 -2.79 4.12
C ILE A 36 12.93 -3.19 2.64
N GLY A 37 13.13 -2.21 1.79
CA GLY A 37 13.31 -2.41 0.35
C GLY A 37 14.35 -1.47 -0.21
N ASN A 38 14.58 -1.56 -1.52
CA ASN A 38 15.44 -0.65 -2.28
C ASN A 38 14.64 -0.05 -3.44
N VAL A 39 14.86 1.22 -3.68
CA VAL A 39 14.35 1.91 -4.87
C VAL A 39 15.53 2.43 -5.66
N VAL A 40 15.56 2.14 -6.95
CA VAL A 40 16.56 2.74 -7.85
C VAL A 40 16.10 4.14 -8.23
N MET A 41 16.87 5.14 -7.84
CA MET A 41 16.60 6.55 -8.13
C MET A 41 17.90 7.24 -8.58
N ASN A 42 17.84 7.95 -9.70
CA ASN A 42 19.00 8.69 -10.21
C ASN A 42 20.29 7.82 -10.28
N GLU A 43 20.13 6.60 -10.80
CA GLU A 43 21.23 5.61 -10.94
C GLU A 43 21.83 5.09 -9.61
N SER A 44 21.17 5.38 -8.50
CA SER A 44 21.59 4.95 -7.16
C SER A 44 20.53 4.08 -6.49
N ASP A 45 20.98 3.09 -5.74
CA ASP A 45 20.12 2.27 -4.87
C ASP A 45 19.87 3.01 -3.56
N VAL A 46 18.61 3.27 -3.28
CA VAL A 46 18.17 3.93 -2.05
C VAL A 46 17.45 2.92 -1.17
N ASN A 47 18.02 2.63 -0.01
CA ASN A 47 17.36 1.79 0.99
C ASN A 47 16.19 2.54 1.62
N VAL A 48 15.02 1.90 1.67
CA VAL A 48 13.77 2.50 2.11
C VAL A 48 13.05 1.63 3.13
N LYS A 49 12.63 2.26 4.24
CA LYS A 49 11.74 1.67 5.24
C LYS A 49 10.31 2.12 4.94
N LEU A 50 9.47 1.18 4.55
CA LEU A 50 8.11 1.43 4.08
C LEU A 50 7.08 0.80 4.99
N LEU A 51 6.05 1.55 5.35
CA LEU A 51 4.84 1.00 5.96
C LEU A 51 4.11 0.12 4.94
N ILE A 52 3.70 -1.08 5.32
CA ILE A 52 2.80 -1.88 4.50
C ILE A 52 1.38 -1.36 4.70
N ASP A 53 0.84 -0.70 3.69
CA ASP A 53 -0.47 -0.06 3.73
C ASP A 53 -1.36 -0.55 2.57
N ILE A 54 -2.12 -1.61 2.81
CA ILE A 54 -3.02 -2.19 1.80
C ILE A 54 -4.27 -1.35 1.54
N GLY A 55 -4.53 -0.34 2.36
CA GLY A 55 -5.60 0.64 2.13
C GLY A 55 -5.21 1.70 1.09
N ASN A 56 -3.91 1.87 0.84
CA ASN A 56 -3.40 2.70 -0.24
C ASN A 56 -3.41 1.89 -1.55
N SER A 57 -4.10 2.38 -2.57
CA SER A 57 -4.21 1.73 -3.88
C SER A 57 -2.95 1.81 -4.74
N ASP A 58 -2.03 2.73 -4.44
CA ASP A 58 -0.81 2.93 -5.19
C ASP A 58 0.21 1.79 -5.00
N SER A 59 1.27 1.81 -5.80
CA SER A 59 2.38 0.88 -5.63
C SER A 59 3.25 1.28 -4.44
N ILE A 60 3.77 2.49 -4.46
CA ILE A 60 4.68 3.03 -3.43
C ILE A 60 4.41 4.52 -3.28
N TRP A 61 4.44 4.98 -2.04
CA TRP A 61 4.58 6.39 -1.70
C TRP A 61 5.98 6.63 -1.15
N LEU A 62 6.68 7.63 -1.66
CA LEU A 62 7.94 8.12 -1.11
C LEU A 62 7.79 9.57 -0.68
N PHE A 63 8.12 9.85 0.56
CA PHE A 63 7.93 11.18 1.14
C PHE A 63 9.05 12.11 0.74
N GLN A 64 8.68 13.23 0.15
CA GLN A 64 9.62 14.28 -0.22
C GLN A 64 10.26 14.90 1.03
N ASN A 65 11.51 15.36 0.90
CA ASN A 65 12.23 16.09 1.95
C ASN A 65 12.46 15.34 3.28
N ILE A 66 12.38 14.01 3.27
CA ILE A 66 12.78 13.18 4.43
C ILE A 66 14.23 12.72 4.29
N SER A 67 14.68 12.52 3.06
CA SER A 67 16.05 12.13 2.73
C SER A 67 16.49 12.84 1.46
N ASP A 68 17.73 13.30 1.43
CA ASP A 68 18.35 13.91 0.24
C ASP A 68 18.44 12.96 -0.95
N GLN A 69 18.37 11.66 -0.69
CA GLN A 69 18.37 10.62 -1.71
C GLN A 69 17.01 10.44 -2.38
N ILE A 70 15.90 10.87 -1.74
CA ILE A 70 14.55 10.74 -2.29
C ILE A 70 14.17 12.04 -2.97
N LYS A 71 14.37 12.09 -4.30
CA LYS A 71 14.01 13.23 -5.15
C LYS A 71 13.01 12.80 -6.21
N VAL A 72 12.03 13.65 -6.46
CA VAL A 72 11.07 13.41 -7.54
C VAL A 72 11.81 13.36 -8.88
N PRO A 73 11.68 12.28 -9.67
CA PRO A 73 12.29 12.21 -10.98
C PRO A 73 11.86 13.38 -11.89
N PRO A 74 12.73 13.87 -12.81
CA PRO A 74 12.38 14.98 -13.70
C PRO A 74 11.13 14.72 -14.55
N LYS A 75 10.94 13.48 -14.99
CA LYS A 75 9.73 13.07 -15.72
C LYS A 75 8.63 12.69 -14.74
N ASN A 76 7.86 13.66 -14.32
CA ASN A 76 6.76 13.53 -13.38
C ASN A 76 5.55 14.37 -13.83
N PHE A 77 4.43 14.21 -13.14
CA PHE A 77 3.23 15.04 -13.30
C PHE A 77 2.53 15.19 -11.95
N ASP A 78 1.82 16.30 -11.79
CA ASP A 78 0.99 16.56 -10.60
C ASP A 78 -0.27 15.70 -10.64
N ASP A 79 -0.66 15.16 -9.48
CA ASP A 79 -1.83 14.30 -9.37
C ASP A 79 -2.45 14.38 -7.97
N PHE A 80 -3.75 14.13 -7.93
CA PHE A 80 -4.46 13.86 -6.70
C PHE A 80 -4.17 12.42 -6.25
N LEU A 81 -3.56 12.26 -5.10
CA LEU A 81 -3.10 10.96 -4.60
C LEU A 81 -4.14 10.24 -3.75
N GLY A 82 -5.22 10.92 -3.38
CA GLY A 82 -6.30 10.35 -2.59
C GLY A 82 -6.76 11.23 -1.43
N LYS A 83 -7.59 10.66 -0.57
CA LYS A 83 -8.13 11.33 0.60
C LYS A 83 -7.61 10.66 1.87
N GLY A 84 -6.82 11.39 2.64
CA GLY A 84 -6.31 10.95 3.93
C GLY A 84 -7.22 11.39 5.09
N PHE A 85 -6.87 11.03 6.32
CA PHE A 85 -7.58 11.48 7.52
C PHE A 85 -7.57 13.01 7.70
N SER A 86 -6.55 13.68 7.17
CA SER A 86 -6.35 15.13 7.29
C SER A 86 -6.87 15.92 6.08
N GLY A 87 -7.56 15.28 5.14
CA GLY A 87 -8.05 15.90 3.92
C GLY A 87 -7.43 15.33 2.65
N ASP A 88 -7.53 16.09 1.59
CA ASP A 88 -7.02 15.73 0.28
C ASP A 88 -5.49 15.68 0.28
N VAL A 89 -4.95 14.70 -0.44
CA VAL A 89 -3.52 14.50 -0.60
C VAL A 89 -3.15 14.76 -2.04
N GLU A 90 -2.43 15.82 -2.26
CA GLU A 90 -1.86 16.20 -3.55
C GLU A 90 -0.38 15.81 -3.59
N GLY A 91 0.17 15.73 -4.79
CA GLY A 91 1.58 15.45 -4.98
C GLY A 91 1.92 15.12 -6.42
N LYS A 92 3.04 14.45 -6.61
CA LYS A 92 3.55 14.09 -7.94
C LYS A 92 3.58 12.60 -8.14
N ARG A 93 3.45 12.16 -9.39
CA ARG A 93 3.71 10.78 -9.80
C ARG A 93 4.86 10.71 -10.79
N ALA A 94 5.70 9.70 -10.62
CA ALA A 94 6.76 9.39 -11.55
C ALA A 94 6.98 7.87 -11.64
N ARG A 95 7.64 7.42 -12.71
CA ARG A 95 8.19 6.07 -12.78
C ARG A 95 9.60 6.07 -12.24
N VAL A 96 9.91 5.08 -11.44
CA VAL A 96 11.30 4.77 -11.06
C VAL A 96 11.75 3.51 -11.79
N PRO A 97 13.06 3.33 -12.03
CA PRO A 97 13.58 2.17 -12.74
C PRO A 97 13.21 0.84 -12.09
N GLU A 98 13.35 0.76 -10.76
CA GLU A 98 13.13 -0.47 -10.02
C GLU A 98 12.76 -0.20 -8.57
N PHE A 99 11.93 -1.08 -8.03
CA PHE A 99 11.72 -1.29 -6.61
C PHE A 99 11.93 -2.76 -6.28
N SER A 100 12.65 -3.04 -5.23
CA SER A 100 12.86 -4.41 -4.76
C SER A 100 12.70 -4.52 -3.26
N PHE A 101 12.26 -5.68 -2.80
CA PHE A 101 12.32 -6.06 -1.40
C PHE A 101 12.47 -7.57 -1.29
N ASP A 102 13.30 -8.03 -0.34
CA ASP A 102 13.63 -9.44 -0.16
C ASP A 102 14.11 -10.04 -1.51
N ARG A 103 13.38 -10.95 -2.10
CA ARG A 103 13.66 -11.65 -3.36
C ARG A 103 12.75 -11.22 -4.53
N TYR A 104 12.09 -10.11 -4.39
CA TYR A 104 11.10 -9.64 -5.37
C TYR A 104 11.51 -8.31 -5.96
N ASP A 105 11.55 -8.27 -7.28
CA ASP A 105 11.92 -7.09 -8.07
C ASP A 105 10.73 -6.65 -8.93
N PHE A 106 10.52 -5.36 -9.01
CA PHE A 106 9.46 -4.72 -9.78
C PHE A 106 10.06 -3.66 -10.67
N LYS A 107 9.95 -3.86 -11.98
CA LYS A 107 10.46 -2.92 -12.98
C LYS A 107 9.45 -1.82 -13.28
N PHE A 108 9.93 -0.62 -13.33
CA PHE A 108 9.19 0.58 -13.68
C PHE A 108 7.89 0.82 -12.91
N PRO A 109 7.86 0.63 -11.57
CA PRO A 109 6.67 0.96 -10.79
C PRO A 109 6.39 2.46 -10.85
N ILE A 110 5.10 2.79 -10.72
CA ILE A 110 4.66 4.18 -10.57
C ILE A 110 4.70 4.50 -9.09
N VAL A 111 5.46 5.52 -8.75
CA VAL A 111 5.65 6.00 -7.37
C VAL A 111 4.94 7.35 -7.21
N ALA A 112 4.23 7.51 -6.12
CA ALA A 112 3.66 8.77 -5.72
C ALA A 112 4.57 9.48 -4.71
N PHE A 113 4.68 10.78 -4.85
CA PHE A 113 5.47 11.68 -4.00
C PHE A 113 4.53 12.73 -3.39
N PRO A 114 3.89 12.41 -2.24
CA PRO A 114 2.98 13.35 -1.60
C PRO A 114 3.68 14.65 -1.21
N ASP A 115 2.95 15.75 -1.27
CA ASP A 115 3.45 17.04 -0.83
C ASP A 115 3.70 17.05 0.68
N SER A 116 4.73 17.76 1.10
CA SER A 116 5.17 17.81 2.49
C SER A 116 4.08 18.31 3.44
N SER A 117 3.17 19.14 2.97
CA SER A 117 2.01 19.62 3.71
C SER A 117 1.04 18.51 4.09
N SER A 118 0.86 17.53 3.18
CA SER A 118 -0.08 16.40 3.35
C SER A 118 0.42 15.31 4.29
N ILE A 119 1.73 15.29 4.60
CA ILE A 119 2.36 14.21 5.36
C ILE A 119 2.90 14.63 6.74
N LYS A 120 2.51 15.81 7.24
CA LYS A 120 3.03 16.34 8.52
C LYS A 120 2.86 15.36 9.69
N SER A 121 1.72 14.68 9.78
CA SER A 121 1.40 13.71 10.84
C SER A 121 2.15 12.37 10.68
N VAL A 122 2.68 12.08 9.49
CA VAL A 122 3.32 10.79 9.17
C VAL A 122 4.80 10.78 9.54
N ARG A 123 5.41 11.95 9.71
CA ARG A 123 6.85 12.12 10.04
C ARG A 123 7.25 11.61 11.42
N MET A 124 6.31 11.17 12.25
CA MET A 124 6.56 10.77 13.64
C MET A 124 7.17 9.36 13.81
N VAL A 125 7.32 8.60 12.74
CA VAL A 125 7.95 7.27 12.80
C VAL A 125 9.38 7.35 12.31
N LYS A 126 10.32 6.99 13.19
CA LYS A 126 11.76 7.06 12.91
C LYS A 126 12.14 6.26 11.66
N ASN A 127 12.85 6.90 10.77
CA ASN A 127 13.38 6.33 9.51
C ASN A 127 12.32 5.82 8.51
N ARG A 128 11.03 6.06 8.73
CA ARG A 128 10.02 5.78 7.73
C ARG A 128 10.11 6.81 6.61
N VAL A 129 10.31 6.34 5.38
CA VAL A 129 10.42 7.20 4.20
C VAL A 129 9.24 7.09 3.23
N GLY A 130 8.27 6.23 3.56
CA GLY A 130 7.12 6.04 2.70
C GLY A 130 6.19 4.91 3.11
N SER A 131 5.45 4.41 2.13
CA SER A 131 4.61 3.22 2.26
C SER A 131 4.61 2.39 0.97
N VAL A 132 4.41 1.08 1.13
CA VAL A 132 4.12 0.17 0.03
C VAL A 132 2.63 -0.17 0.06
N GLY A 133 1.97 0.01 -1.08
CA GLY A 133 0.52 -0.05 -1.18
C GLY A 133 -0.02 -1.31 -1.85
N GLY A 134 -1.33 -1.26 -2.08
CA GLY A 134 -2.12 -2.36 -2.61
C GLY A 134 -1.68 -2.81 -4.00
N GLU A 135 -1.18 -1.90 -4.85
CA GLU A 135 -0.71 -2.26 -6.20
C GLU A 135 0.46 -3.25 -6.18
N ILE A 136 1.34 -3.18 -5.17
CA ILE A 136 2.39 -4.20 -4.95
C ILE A 136 1.78 -5.43 -4.27
N MET A 137 1.00 -5.24 -3.20
CA MET A 137 0.49 -6.35 -2.39
C MET A 137 -0.50 -7.23 -3.13
N LYS A 138 -1.32 -6.69 -4.05
CA LYS A 138 -2.26 -7.49 -4.88
C LYS A 138 -1.59 -8.53 -5.77
N ARG A 139 -0.28 -8.39 -6.01
CA ARG A 139 0.55 -9.32 -6.82
C ARG A 139 0.86 -10.62 -6.10
N PHE A 140 0.41 -10.72 -4.86
CA PHE A 140 0.64 -11.88 -4.00
C PHE A 140 -0.66 -12.36 -3.34
N SER A 141 -0.67 -13.65 -2.99
CA SER A 141 -1.45 -14.10 -1.86
C SER A 141 -0.62 -13.81 -0.62
N VAL A 142 -1.20 -13.09 0.33
CA VAL A 142 -0.49 -12.54 1.49
C VAL A 142 -1.05 -13.11 2.78
N ILE A 143 -0.17 -13.52 3.72
CA ILE A 143 -0.55 -13.84 5.10
C ILE A 143 0.32 -13.01 6.03
N PHE A 144 -0.30 -12.27 6.93
CA PHE A 144 0.37 -11.50 7.97
C PHE A 144 0.47 -12.33 9.25
N ASP A 145 1.67 -12.52 9.75
CA ASP A 145 1.94 -13.10 11.06
C ASP A 145 2.64 -12.05 11.94
N TYR A 146 1.84 -11.18 12.52
CA TYR A 146 2.34 -10.09 13.35
C TYR A 146 3.13 -10.58 14.58
N LYS A 147 2.68 -11.69 15.19
CA LYS A 147 3.34 -12.22 16.38
C LYS A 147 4.79 -12.62 16.14
N ASN A 148 5.10 -13.11 14.94
CA ASN A 148 6.43 -13.59 14.56
C ASN A 148 7.14 -12.63 13.59
N GLU A 149 6.60 -11.44 13.35
CA GLU A 149 7.15 -10.43 12.42
C GLU A 149 7.46 -11.00 11.04
N LYS A 150 6.52 -11.79 10.51
CA LYS A 150 6.64 -12.46 9.22
C LYS A 150 5.50 -12.08 8.29
N LEU A 151 5.86 -11.96 7.02
CA LEU A 151 4.94 -11.88 5.90
C LEU A 151 5.14 -13.13 5.04
N TYR A 152 4.09 -13.90 4.81
CA TYR A 152 4.14 -15.03 3.91
C TYR A 152 3.60 -14.59 2.56
N LEU A 153 4.41 -14.73 1.51
CA LEU A 153 4.10 -14.27 0.17
C LEU A 153 4.13 -15.41 -0.84
N LYS A 154 3.11 -15.47 -1.67
CA LYS A 154 3.07 -16.36 -2.83
C LYS A 154 2.63 -15.55 -4.05
N LYS A 155 3.49 -15.48 -5.07
CA LYS A 155 3.15 -14.84 -6.35
C LYS A 155 1.85 -15.39 -6.90
N ASN A 156 0.99 -14.50 -7.40
CA ASN A 156 -0.26 -14.85 -8.07
C ASN A 156 -0.22 -14.44 -9.55
N SER A 157 -1.34 -14.53 -10.26
CA SER A 157 -1.45 -14.19 -11.69
C SER A 157 -1.09 -12.74 -12.00
N TYR A 158 -1.31 -11.82 -11.06
CA TYR A 158 -1.01 -10.38 -11.23
C TYR A 158 0.48 -10.04 -11.05
N PHE A 159 1.33 -11.00 -10.63
CA PHE A 159 2.72 -10.69 -10.28
C PHE A 159 3.50 -10.03 -11.43
N LYS A 160 3.23 -10.45 -12.66
CA LYS A 160 3.91 -9.95 -13.86
C LYS A 160 3.16 -8.81 -14.56
N ASP A 161 2.02 -8.38 -14.03
CA ASP A 161 1.25 -7.30 -14.65
C ASP A 161 2.07 -6.01 -14.73
N PRO A 162 2.01 -5.28 -15.83
CA PRO A 162 2.68 -4.00 -15.92
C PRO A 162 2.07 -2.99 -14.94
N PHE A 163 2.85 -2.03 -14.50
CA PHE A 163 2.34 -0.89 -13.76
C PHE A 163 1.71 0.09 -14.75
N THR A 164 0.42 0.23 -14.70
CA THR A 164 -0.36 1.11 -15.55
C THR A 164 -0.92 2.29 -14.74
N TYR A 165 -1.16 3.36 -15.42
CA TYR A 165 -1.73 4.57 -14.86
C TYR A 165 -2.97 4.93 -15.70
N ASN A 166 -3.96 5.50 -15.06
CA ASN A 166 -5.19 5.91 -15.73
C ASN A 166 -4.91 7.03 -16.74
N LYS A 167 -5.01 6.71 -18.03
CA LYS A 167 -4.77 7.66 -19.12
C LYS A 167 -6.04 8.33 -19.62
N SER A 168 -7.20 8.02 -19.06
CA SER A 168 -8.48 8.57 -19.53
C SER A 168 -8.69 10.02 -19.10
N GLY A 169 -7.95 10.50 -18.11
CA GLY A 169 -8.18 11.81 -17.50
C GLY A 169 -9.47 11.88 -16.66
N VAL A 170 -10.20 10.76 -16.54
CA VAL A 170 -11.43 10.67 -15.75
C VAL A 170 -11.13 9.87 -14.48
N GLU A 171 -11.35 10.46 -13.33
CA GLU A 171 -11.31 9.79 -12.05
C GLU A 171 -12.71 9.79 -11.42
N ILE A 172 -13.23 8.61 -11.13
CA ILE A 172 -14.51 8.47 -10.42
C ILE A 172 -14.21 8.45 -8.93
N LYS A 173 -14.60 9.49 -8.22
CA LYS A 173 -14.47 9.60 -6.77
C LYS A 173 -15.80 9.33 -6.08
N HIS A 174 -15.76 8.61 -4.97
CA HIS A 174 -16.90 8.53 -4.06
C HIS A 174 -16.99 9.86 -3.28
N ASN A 175 -18.10 10.54 -3.39
CA ASN A 175 -18.29 11.87 -2.77
C ASN A 175 -18.65 11.81 -1.26
N GLY A 176 -18.22 10.75 -0.59
CA GLY A 176 -18.52 10.49 0.82
C GLY A 176 -19.78 9.64 1.02
N LEU A 177 -20.09 9.33 2.27
CA LEU A 177 -21.32 8.66 2.68
C LEU A 177 -22.23 9.72 3.29
N GLN A 178 -23.45 9.82 2.78
CA GLN A 178 -24.51 10.60 3.42
C GLN A 178 -25.38 9.63 4.21
N TRP A 179 -25.52 9.88 5.51
CA TRP A 179 -26.49 9.16 6.33
C TRP A 179 -27.89 9.68 5.98
N VAL A 180 -28.71 8.81 5.37
CA VAL A 180 -30.11 9.09 5.14
C VAL A 180 -30.90 8.35 6.22
N GLN A 181 -31.61 9.07 7.05
CA GLN A 181 -32.54 8.48 8.00
C GLN A 181 -33.84 8.19 7.27
N GLU A 182 -34.03 6.95 6.86
CA GLU A 182 -35.31 6.50 6.32
C GLU A 182 -36.25 6.14 7.49
N THR A 183 -37.38 6.81 7.57
CA THR A 183 -38.45 6.41 8.48
C THR A 183 -39.22 5.27 7.81
N VAL A 184 -38.98 4.05 8.23
CA VAL A 184 -39.79 2.91 7.77
C VAL A 184 -41.12 2.96 8.49
N THR A 185 -42.19 3.35 7.80
CA THR A 185 -43.56 3.22 8.30
C THR A 185 -43.98 1.76 8.12
N LEU A 186 -44.07 1.02 9.22
CA LEU A 186 -44.67 -0.32 9.22
C LEU A 186 -46.16 -0.19 9.14
N GLU A 187 -46.76 -0.41 7.97
CA GLU A 187 -48.20 -0.59 7.84
C GLU A 187 -48.53 -2.06 8.19
N THR A 188 -49.31 -2.22 9.24
CA THR A 188 -49.92 -3.51 9.59
C THR A 188 -51.05 -3.80 8.63
N VAL A 189 -50.87 -4.74 7.73
CA VAL A 189 -51.97 -5.24 6.87
C VAL A 189 -52.73 -6.28 7.66
N PRO A 190 -54.06 -6.16 7.84
CA PRO A 190 -54.85 -7.20 8.49
C PRO A 190 -54.84 -8.47 7.64
N LEU A 191 -54.57 -9.59 8.27
CA LEU A 191 -54.73 -10.91 7.62
C LEU A 191 -56.23 -11.13 7.44
N SER A 192 -56.69 -11.25 6.19
CA SER A 192 -58.01 -11.70 5.80
C SER A 192 -58.12 -13.19 5.79
#